data_21a66bb165dbec6fab74129d3ed5d5ad
#
_entry.id   21a66bb165dbec6fab74129d3ed5d5ad
#
_cell.length_a   1.000
_cell.length_b   1.000
_cell.length_c   1.000
_cell.angle_alpha   90.00
_cell.angle_beta   90.00
_cell.angle_gamma   90.00
#
_symmetry.space_group_name_H-M   'P 1'
#
loop_
_entity.id
_entity.type
_entity.pdbx_description
1 polymer ?
#
loop_
_entity_poly.entity_id
_entity_poly.type
_entity_poly.pdbx_seq_one_letter_code
_entity_poly.pdbx_strand_id
1 'polypeptide(L)'
;MILVDTNILVAVANSRDNQHQMARDLLEGIPDRLLVPPTVIAEVCYLLSERAGVAAEVGFLRSFEAGDLELAELTLPDVRRMADLSEQYASLGLGGTDASIMAIAERLDIAQIATMDRRHFGVVRPRHVDAFTLLPA
;
A
#
# COMPACT_ATOMS: atom_id res chain seq x y z
N MET A 1 -11.51 -1.15 7.01
CA MET A 1 -10.05 -1.28 6.82
C MET A 1 -9.70 -0.98 5.37
N ILE A 2 -8.61 -0.27 5.17
CA ILE A 2 -8.10 0.11 3.86
C ILE A 2 -6.62 -0.20 3.82
N LEU A 3 -6.14 -0.83 2.77
CA LEU A 3 -4.71 -1.04 2.55
C LEU A 3 -4.13 0.17 1.83
N VAL A 4 -2.94 0.59 2.24
CA VAL A 4 -2.29 1.79 1.68
C VAL A 4 -1.02 1.38 0.95
N ASP A 5 -0.90 1.80 -0.29
CA ASP A 5 0.25 1.51 -1.14
C ASP A 5 1.40 2.51 -0.90
N THR A 6 2.57 2.12 -1.34
CA THR A 6 3.83 2.85 -1.17
C THR A 6 3.76 4.30 -1.67
N ASN A 7 3.26 4.52 -2.87
CA ASN A 7 3.27 5.85 -3.48
C ASN A 7 2.44 6.88 -2.72
N ILE A 8 1.34 6.47 -2.11
CA ILE A 8 0.53 7.34 -1.24
C ILE A 8 1.33 7.73 0.01
N LEU A 9 1.97 6.76 0.66
CA LEU A 9 2.71 7.00 1.91
C LEU A 9 3.96 7.84 1.68
N VAL A 10 4.68 7.61 0.59
CA VAL A 10 5.84 8.45 0.22
C VAL A 10 5.38 9.89 -0.01
N ALA A 11 4.29 10.10 -0.71
CA ALA A 11 3.75 11.43 -0.97
C ALA A 11 3.33 12.14 0.33
N VAL A 12 2.73 11.42 1.26
CA VAL A 12 2.35 11.98 2.58
C VAL A 12 3.58 12.38 3.40
N ALA A 13 4.61 11.55 3.41
CA ALA A 13 5.78 11.75 4.23
C ALA A 13 6.80 12.74 3.61
N ASN A 14 6.75 12.96 2.31
CA ASN A 14 7.64 13.88 1.59
C ASN A 14 6.89 15.13 1.17
N SER A 15 7.07 16.23 1.91
CA SER A 15 6.40 17.50 1.65
C SER A 15 6.73 18.13 0.29
N ARG A 16 7.80 17.67 -0.36
CA ARG A 16 8.21 18.13 -1.69
C ARG A 16 7.62 17.30 -2.83
N ASP A 17 6.92 16.21 -2.50
CA ASP A 17 6.28 15.38 -3.52
C ASP A 17 5.12 16.15 -4.16
N ASN A 18 5.00 16.06 -5.49
CA ASN A 18 3.95 16.74 -6.24
C ASN A 18 2.54 16.34 -5.78
N GLN A 19 2.39 15.13 -5.27
CA GLN A 19 1.13 14.58 -4.81
C GLN A 19 0.94 14.68 -3.29
N HIS A 20 1.82 15.41 -2.61
CA HIS A 20 1.80 15.51 -1.14
C HIS A 20 0.43 15.94 -0.61
N GLN A 21 -0.10 17.04 -1.10
CA GLN A 21 -1.37 17.58 -0.60
C GLN A 21 -2.54 16.66 -0.89
N MET A 22 -2.58 16.09 -2.10
CA MET A 22 -3.64 15.15 -2.48
C MET A 22 -3.62 13.90 -1.60
N ALA A 23 -2.44 13.31 -1.40
CA ALA A 23 -2.28 12.11 -0.59
C ALA A 23 -2.61 12.37 0.87
N ARG A 24 -2.17 13.49 1.41
CA ARG A 24 -2.49 13.91 2.77
C ARG A 24 -4.00 14.10 2.97
N ASP A 25 -4.63 14.84 2.09
CA ASP A 25 -6.08 15.06 2.15
C ASP A 25 -6.85 13.74 2.02
N LEU A 26 -6.38 12.84 1.16
CA LEU A 26 -6.98 11.53 1.00
C LEU A 26 -6.97 10.75 2.32
N LEU A 27 -5.80 10.58 2.93
CA LEU A 27 -5.70 9.78 4.16
C LEU A 27 -6.38 10.43 5.35
N GLU A 28 -6.30 11.75 5.49
CA GLU A 28 -7.01 12.49 6.55
C GLU A 28 -8.53 12.39 6.39
N GLY A 29 -9.02 12.26 5.16
CA GLY A 29 -10.45 12.15 4.87
C GLY A 29 -11.02 10.75 5.02
N ILE A 30 -10.20 9.72 5.21
CA ILE A 30 -10.67 8.33 5.37
C ILE A 30 -10.97 8.05 6.84
N PRO A 31 -12.24 7.83 7.22
CA PRO A 31 -12.62 7.55 8.62
C PRO A 31 -12.52 6.03 8.92
N ASP A 32 -11.40 5.41 8.57
CA ASP A 32 -11.23 3.97 8.71
C ASP A 32 -9.77 3.66 9.08
N ARG A 33 -9.52 2.41 9.43
CA ARG A 33 -8.19 1.91 9.76
C ARG A 33 -7.34 1.80 8.51
N LEU A 34 -6.12 2.34 8.56
CA LEU A 34 -5.16 2.34 7.45
C LEU A 34 -4.10 1.27 7.72
N LEU A 35 -4.11 0.21 6.94
CA LEU A 35 -3.21 -0.93 7.10
C LEU A 35 -2.06 -0.88 6.11
N VAL A 36 -0.86 -1.17 6.60
CA VAL A 36 0.38 -1.12 5.81
C VAL A 36 1.15 -2.42 5.98
N PRO A 37 1.34 -3.20 4.89
CA PRO A 37 2.14 -4.42 4.94
C PRO A 37 3.63 -4.15 5.18
N PRO A 38 4.39 -5.12 5.74
CA PRO A 38 5.84 -4.99 5.92
C PRO A 38 6.61 -4.71 4.62
N THR A 39 6.15 -5.26 3.50
CA THR A 39 6.72 -5.01 2.17
C THR A 39 6.62 -3.55 1.77
N VAL A 40 5.48 -2.93 2.05
CA VAL A 40 5.25 -1.50 1.81
C VAL A 40 6.14 -0.66 2.74
N ILE A 41 6.24 -1.03 4.02
CA ILE A 41 7.10 -0.33 4.98
C ILE A 41 8.54 -0.29 4.46
N ALA A 42 9.08 -1.41 4.01
CA ALA A 42 10.44 -1.50 3.50
C ALA A 42 10.63 -0.60 2.27
N GLU A 43 9.70 -0.62 1.34
CA GLU A 43 9.78 0.18 0.12
C GLU A 43 9.66 1.67 0.42
N VAL A 44 8.75 2.07 1.30
CA VAL A 44 8.59 3.48 1.72
C VAL A 44 9.86 3.98 2.39
N CYS A 45 10.44 3.22 3.31
CA CYS A 45 11.68 3.60 3.98
C CYS A 45 12.82 3.82 3.00
N TYR A 46 12.98 2.91 2.04
CA TYR A 46 13.98 3.04 0.99
C TYR A 46 13.80 4.32 0.18
N LEU A 47 12.58 4.55 -0.32
CA LEU A 47 12.29 5.73 -1.13
C LEU A 47 12.41 7.05 -0.35
N LEU A 48 12.01 7.07 0.91
CA LEU A 48 12.15 8.27 1.74
C LEU A 48 13.61 8.58 2.03
N SER A 49 14.43 7.58 2.33
CA SER A 49 15.87 7.81 2.56
C SER A 49 16.55 8.39 1.31
N GLU A 50 16.14 7.97 0.13
CA GLU A 50 16.68 8.47 -1.14
C GLU A 50 16.18 9.88 -1.50
N ARG A 51 14.92 10.18 -1.25
CA ARG A 51 14.25 11.39 -1.77
C ARG A 51 14.07 12.50 -0.75
N ALA A 52 13.93 12.16 0.54
CA ALA A 52 13.53 13.12 1.58
C ALA A 52 14.41 13.11 2.82
N GLY A 53 15.25 12.11 3.00
CA GLY A 53 16.19 12.00 4.12
C GLY A 53 15.63 11.26 5.33
N VAL A 54 16.49 11.07 6.33
CA VAL A 54 16.22 10.25 7.52
C VAL A 54 15.06 10.78 8.36
N ALA A 55 14.92 12.10 8.46
CA ALA A 55 13.85 12.69 9.29
C ALA A 55 12.45 12.29 8.76
N ALA A 56 12.26 12.26 7.45
CA ALA A 56 11.00 11.84 6.84
C ALA A 56 10.75 10.35 7.06
N GLU A 57 11.79 9.53 6.94
CA GLU A 57 11.71 8.08 7.21
C GLU A 57 11.32 7.81 8.66
N VAL A 58 11.96 8.49 9.61
CA VAL A 58 11.63 8.35 11.04
C VAL A 58 10.21 8.80 11.33
N GLY A 59 9.78 9.92 10.75
CA GLY A 59 8.41 10.41 10.91
C GLY A 59 7.37 9.41 10.41
N PHE A 60 7.63 8.78 9.28
CA PHE A 60 6.76 7.71 8.75
C PHE A 60 6.68 6.54 9.74
N LEU A 61 7.82 6.05 10.22
CA LEU A 61 7.84 4.92 11.16
C LEU A 61 7.12 5.23 12.47
N ARG A 62 7.25 6.46 12.99
CA ARG A 62 6.57 6.87 14.21
C ARG A 62 5.04 6.99 14.05
N SER A 63 4.53 7.07 12.82
CA SER A 63 3.10 7.08 12.55
C SER A 63 2.40 5.81 13.04
N PHE A 64 3.11 4.69 13.06
CA PHE A 64 2.58 3.42 13.56
C PHE A 64 2.41 3.45 15.08
N GLU A 65 3.40 3.97 15.79
CA GLU A 65 3.33 4.11 17.25
C GLU A 65 2.24 5.11 17.65
N ALA A 66 2.08 6.18 16.89
CA ALA A 66 1.05 7.19 17.12
C ALA A 66 -0.37 6.67 16.84
N GLY A 67 -0.51 5.56 16.13
CA GLY A 67 -1.81 4.97 15.79
C GLY A 67 -2.42 5.50 14.49
N ASP A 68 -1.70 6.34 13.75
CA ASP A 68 -2.19 6.85 12.45
C ASP A 68 -2.20 5.76 11.38
N LEU A 69 -1.22 4.87 11.44
CA LEU A 69 -1.09 3.71 10.55
C LEU A 69 -1.01 2.44 11.38
N GLU A 70 -1.51 1.34 10.85
CA GLU A 70 -1.44 0.02 11.48
C GLU A 70 -0.61 -0.95 10.64
N LEU A 71 0.16 -1.79 11.33
CA LEU A 71 0.93 -2.84 10.68
C LEU A 71 -0.01 -3.99 10.25
N ALA A 72 -0.02 -4.32 8.97
CA ALA A 72 -0.69 -5.50 8.47
C ALA A 72 0.28 -6.68 8.47
N GLU A 73 -0.13 -7.80 9.05
CA GLU A 73 0.69 -9.01 9.08
C GLU A 73 0.82 -9.63 7.69
N LEU A 74 2.02 -10.14 7.38
CA LEU A 74 2.28 -10.92 6.17
C LEU A 74 2.51 -12.38 6.60
N THR A 75 1.61 -13.28 6.19
CA THR A 75 1.64 -14.68 6.58
C THR A 75 2.23 -15.57 5.48
N LEU A 76 2.58 -16.82 5.82
CA LEU A 76 3.04 -17.77 4.79
C LEU A 76 1.99 -18.04 3.70
N PRO A 77 0.69 -18.21 4.01
CA PRO A 77 -0.32 -18.29 2.97
C PRO A 77 -0.36 -17.05 2.05
N ASP A 78 -0.12 -15.86 2.59
CA ASP A 78 -0.01 -14.65 1.76
C ASP A 78 1.16 -14.75 0.77
N VAL A 79 2.30 -15.25 1.23
CA VAL A 79 3.49 -15.41 0.37
C VAL A 79 3.22 -16.43 -0.75
N ARG A 80 2.51 -17.51 -0.45
CA ARG A 80 2.09 -18.47 -1.48
C ARG A 80 1.17 -17.81 -2.51
N ARG A 81 0.21 -17.03 -2.06
CA ARG A 81 -0.71 -16.30 -2.95
C ARG A 81 0.04 -15.27 -3.79
N MET A 82 1.05 -14.60 -3.23
CA MET A 82 1.93 -13.69 -3.97
C MET A 82 2.60 -14.39 -5.15
N ALA A 83 3.10 -15.62 -4.94
CA ALA A 83 3.71 -16.39 -6.02
C ALA A 83 2.70 -16.72 -7.12
N ASP A 84 1.50 -17.13 -6.75
CA ASP A 84 0.43 -17.43 -7.71
C ASP A 84 0.04 -16.20 -8.52
N LEU A 85 -0.12 -15.05 -7.86
CA LEU A 85 -0.46 -13.79 -8.52
C LEU A 85 0.64 -13.34 -9.48
N SER A 86 1.89 -13.42 -9.06
CA SER A 86 3.02 -13.02 -9.89
C SER A 86 3.16 -13.90 -11.13
N GLU A 87 2.86 -15.18 -11.01
CA GLU A 87 2.87 -16.13 -12.12
C GLU A 87 1.69 -15.87 -13.06
N GLN A 88 0.48 -15.75 -12.52
CA GLN A 88 -0.74 -15.53 -13.31
C GLN A 88 -0.67 -14.22 -14.10
N TYR A 89 -0.11 -13.17 -13.51
CA TYR A 89 -0.01 -11.85 -14.10
C TYR A 89 1.43 -11.50 -14.52
N ALA A 90 2.20 -12.50 -14.95
CA ALA A 90 3.61 -12.31 -15.31
C ALA A 90 3.81 -11.24 -16.40
N SER A 91 2.91 -11.18 -17.37
CA SER A 91 2.98 -10.18 -18.46
C SER A 91 2.68 -8.75 -17.99
N LEU A 92 2.00 -8.61 -16.85
CA LEU A 92 1.70 -7.30 -16.25
C LEU A 92 2.91 -6.73 -15.52
N GLY A 93 3.89 -7.58 -15.15
CA GLY A 93 5.04 -7.16 -14.38
C GLY A 93 4.71 -6.83 -12.93
N LEU A 94 3.80 -7.62 -12.34
CA LEU A 94 3.36 -7.42 -10.97
C LEU A 94 4.52 -7.65 -10.00
N GLY A 95 4.90 -6.61 -9.25
CA GLY A 95 5.97 -6.71 -8.24
C GLY A 95 5.49 -7.34 -6.94
N GLY A 96 6.45 -7.79 -6.12
CA GLY A 96 6.17 -8.44 -4.84
C GLY A 96 5.39 -7.58 -3.87
N THR A 97 5.66 -6.28 -3.83
CA THR A 97 4.92 -5.34 -2.96
C THR A 97 3.44 -5.30 -3.33
N ASP A 98 3.12 -5.13 -4.62
CA ASP A 98 1.73 -5.12 -5.09
C ASP A 98 1.04 -6.45 -4.83
N ALA A 99 1.73 -7.55 -5.11
CA ALA A 99 1.19 -8.90 -4.85
C ALA A 99 0.90 -9.12 -3.37
N SER A 100 1.73 -8.58 -2.46
CA SER A 100 1.51 -8.70 -1.01
C SER A 100 0.26 -7.94 -0.56
N ILE A 101 0.03 -6.75 -1.09
CA ILE A 101 -1.17 -5.97 -0.80
C ILE A 101 -2.41 -6.75 -1.23
N MET A 102 -2.39 -7.32 -2.44
CA MET A 102 -3.51 -8.09 -2.98
C MET A 102 -3.79 -9.35 -2.16
N ALA A 103 -2.75 -10.09 -1.79
CA ALA A 103 -2.88 -11.31 -0.97
C ALA A 103 -3.47 -11.01 0.41
N ILE A 104 -2.99 -9.96 1.07
CA ILE A 104 -3.49 -9.54 2.38
C ILE A 104 -4.95 -9.06 2.25
N ALA A 105 -5.27 -8.32 1.20
CA ALA A 105 -6.63 -7.86 0.95
C ALA A 105 -7.60 -9.04 0.83
N GLU A 106 -7.23 -10.08 0.11
CA GLU A 106 -8.04 -11.28 -0.02
C GLU A 106 -8.24 -11.97 1.33
N ARG A 107 -7.17 -12.14 2.10
CA ARG A 107 -7.24 -12.81 3.41
C ARG A 107 -8.09 -12.04 4.42
N LEU A 108 -7.99 -10.73 4.46
CA LEU A 108 -8.71 -9.87 5.41
C LEU A 108 -10.05 -9.36 4.88
N ASP A 109 -10.46 -9.77 3.69
CA ASP A 109 -11.69 -9.32 3.03
C ASP A 109 -11.74 -7.78 2.88
N ILE A 110 -10.63 -7.19 2.44
CA ILE A 110 -10.53 -5.76 2.21
C ILE A 110 -10.71 -5.46 0.72
N ALA A 111 -11.68 -4.63 0.39
CA ALA A 111 -11.97 -4.25 -0.99
C ALA A 111 -11.27 -2.97 -1.43
N GLN A 112 -10.93 -2.09 -0.49
CA GLN A 112 -10.43 -0.74 -0.77
C GLN A 112 -8.92 -0.64 -0.61
N ILE A 113 -8.27 -0.06 -1.61
CA ILE A 113 -6.83 0.18 -1.64
C ILE A 113 -6.58 1.64 -1.98
N ALA A 114 -5.83 2.35 -1.14
CA ALA A 114 -5.34 3.69 -1.44
C ALA A 114 -4.05 3.57 -2.25
N THR A 115 -4.10 3.91 -3.52
CA THR A 115 -2.98 3.79 -4.45
C THR A 115 -3.11 4.80 -5.60
N MET A 116 -1.97 5.21 -6.13
CA MET A 116 -1.92 5.96 -7.39
C MET A 116 -1.74 5.02 -8.60
N ASP A 117 -1.43 3.74 -8.37
CA ASP A 117 -1.22 2.74 -9.42
C ASP A 117 -2.53 2.05 -9.79
N ARG A 118 -3.21 2.61 -10.78
CA ARG A 118 -4.45 2.03 -11.29
C ARG A 118 -4.20 0.89 -12.28
N ARG A 119 -3.00 0.78 -12.82
CA ARG A 119 -2.68 -0.23 -13.83
C ARG A 119 -2.70 -1.63 -13.22
N HIS A 120 -1.93 -1.86 -12.15
CA HIS A 120 -1.85 -3.17 -11.53
C HIS A 120 -3.12 -3.52 -10.78
N PHE A 121 -3.56 -2.65 -9.88
CA PHE A 121 -4.73 -2.91 -9.05
C PHE A 121 -6.05 -2.86 -9.83
N GLY A 122 -6.09 -2.19 -10.99
CA GLY A 122 -7.27 -2.15 -11.84
C GLY A 122 -7.43 -3.37 -12.75
N VAL A 123 -6.35 -4.10 -13.01
CA VAL A 123 -6.35 -5.26 -13.92
C VAL A 123 -6.50 -6.58 -13.16
N VAL A 124 -5.84 -6.72 -12.02
CA VAL A 124 -5.87 -7.96 -11.23
C VAL A 124 -7.27 -8.19 -10.69
N ARG A 125 -7.76 -9.43 -10.84
CA ARG A 125 -9.06 -9.86 -10.30
C ARG A 125 -8.83 -10.57 -8.96
N PRO A 126 -9.21 -9.95 -7.83
CA PRO A 126 -9.11 -10.59 -6.54
C PRO A 126 -10.13 -11.71 -6.38
N ARG A 127 -9.89 -12.63 -5.42
CA ARG A 127 -10.79 -13.78 -5.19
C ARG A 127 -12.04 -13.44 -4.40
N HIS A 128 -12.01 -12.38 -3.59
CA HIS A 128 -13.05 -12.05 -2.61
C HIS A 128 -14.06 -11.01 -3.11
N VAL A 129 -13.71 -10.22 -4.13
CA VAL A 129 -14.57 -9.20 -4.75
C VAL A 129 -14.35 -9.20 -6.26
N ASP A 130 -15.26 -8.62 -7.01
CA ASP A 130 -15.16 -8.54 -8.47
C ASP A 130 -13.98 -7.69 -8.94
N ALA A 131 -13.70 -6.61 -8.21
CA ALA A 131 -12.59 -5.71 -8.47
C ALA A 131 -12.27 -4.94 -7.18
N PHE A 132 -11.00 -4.50 -7.05
CA PHE A 132 -10.63 -3.57 -5.99
C PHE A 132 -11.27 -2.21 -6.20
N THR A 133 -11.67 -1.57 -5.12
CA THR A 133 -12.06 -0.16 -5.12
C THR A 133 -10.81 0.68 -4.83
N LEU A 134 -10.40 1.47 -5.80
CA LEU A 134 -9.17 2.26 -5.69
C LEU A 134 -9.48 3.69 -5.21
N LEU A 135 -8.66 4.16 -4.27
CA LEU A 135 -8.75 5.52 -3.74
C LEU A 135 -7.46 6.27 -4.06
N PRO A 136 -7.51 7.55 -4.48
CA PRO A 136 -8.74 8.35 -4.71
C PRO A 136 -9.56 7.81 -5.86
N ALA A 137 -10.85 8.06 -5.78
CA ALA A 137 -11.80 7.60 -6.78
C ALA A 137 -11.59 8.24 -8.17
#